data_e9d5d4e024b5dfad37f848082bdf4d30
#
_entry.id   e9d5d4e024b5dfad37f848082bdf4d30
#
_cell.length_a   1.000
_cell.length_b   1.000
_cell.length_c   1.000
_cell.angle_alpha   90.00
_cell.angle_beta   90.00
_cell.angle_gamma   90.00
#
_symmetry.space_group_name_H-M   'P 1'
#
loop_
_entity.id
_entity.type
_entity.pdbx_description
1 polymer ?
#
loop_
_entity_poly.entity_id
_entity_poly.type
_entity_poly.pdbx_seq_one_letter_code
_entity_poly.pdbx_strand_id
1 'polypeptide(L)'
;MYNREDIQEFLRTRVSRPASAGVVIYNDKKEALVLKANYKPYWSFPGGWIEDNQTPIQAAVRELSEETGILIIPQRLKFLYIINRVSNIMQSYQFIFEYSGMIDDFTSIKLQPEEIDDYKFVSREEVLINLNNYGGVVQIWAKGENIGYFEQTVEC
;
A
#
# COMPACT_ATOMS: atom_id res chain seq x y z
N MET A 1 -32.47 13.63 11.74
CA MET A 1 -31.04 13.32 12.02
C MET A 1 -31.00 11.91 12.58
N TYR A 2 -30.23 11.00 12.00
CA TYR A 2 -30.07 9.64 12.53
C TYR A 2 -29.37 9.71 13.87
N ASN A 3 -29.88 8.99 14.88
CA ASN A 3 -29.20 8.84 16.15
C ASN A 3 -28.13 7.72 16.06
N ARG A 4 -27.36 7.55 17.12
CA ARG A 4 -26.26 6.57 17.15
C ARG A 4 -26.74 5.12 16.98
N GLU A 5 -27.89 4.80 17.56
CA GLU A 5 -28.48 3.46 17.50
C GLU A 5 -28.95 3.11 16.10
N ASP A 6 -29.61 4.06 15.41
CA ASP A 6 -30.00 3.90 14.00
C ASP A 6 -28.81 3.63 13.10
N ILE A 7 -27.70 4.36 13.32
CA ILE A 7 -26.46 4.19 12.53
C ILE A 7 -25.84 2.81 12.82
N GLN A 8 -25.80 2.38 14.08
CA GLN A 8 -25.24 1.08 14.44
C GLN A 8 -26.05 -0.06 13.83
N GLU A 9 -27.38 0.01 13.88
CA GLU A 9 -28.26 -1.00 13.28
C GLU A 9 -28.08 -1.03 11.75
N PHE A 10 -28.02 0.13 11.11
CA PHE A 10 -27.76 0.21 9.68
C PHE A 10 -26.44 -0.47 9.32
N LEU A 11 -25.36 -0.21 10.07
CA LEU A 11 -24.04 -0.78 9.80
C LEU A 11 -24.00 -2.31 9.99
N ARG A 12 -24.74 -2.86 10.96
CA ARG A 12 -24.83 -4.30 11.17
C ARG A 12 -25.41 -5.06 9.97
N THR A 13 -26.24 -4.39 9.18
CA THR A 13 -26.89 -4.98 8.00
C THR A 13 -26.05 -4.85 6.72
N ARG A 14 -24.87 -4.22 6.79
CA ARG A 14 -24.00 -3.98 5.64
C ARG A 14 -22.80 -4.90 5.61
N VAL A 15 -22.41 -5.27 4.40
CA VAL A 15 -21.17 -6.02 4.19
C VAL A 15 -19.99 -5.10 4.49
N SER A 16 -19.16 -5.52 5.44
CA SER A 16 -17.89 -4.83 5.70
C SER A 16 -16.91 -5.08 4.56
N ARG A 17 -16.24 -4.00 4.10
CA ARG A 17 -15.18 -4.08 3.12
C ARG A 17 -13.90 -3.55 3.75
N PRO A 18 -12.97 -4.43 4.10
CA PRO A 18 -11.69 -4.00 4.65
C PRO A 18 -10.93 -3.14 3.63
N ALA A 19 -10.11 -2.25 4.14
CA ALA A 19 -9.27 -1.39 3.33
C ALA A 19 -7.82 -1.43 3.82
N SER A 20 -6.90 -1.29 2.89
CA SER A 20 -5.47 -1.16 3.15
C SER A 20 -4.91 0.13 2.56
N ALA A 21 -3.76 0.55 3.02
CA ALA A 21 -3.05 1.71 2.49
C ALA A 21 -1.58 1.37 2.31
N GLY A 22 -0.99 1.88 1.24
CA GLY A 22 0.41 1.72 0.94
C GLY A 22 1.02 3.00 0.38
N VAL A 23 2.35 3.04 0.32
CA VAL A 23 3.09 4.21 -0.11
C VAL A 23 4.23 3.86 -1.04
N VAL A 24 4.40 4.66 -2.10
CA VAL A 24 5.54 4.62 -3.01
C VAL A 24 6.60 5.60 -2.51
N ILE A 25 7.75 5.07 -2.15
CA ILE A 25 8.93 5.83 -1.72
C ILE A 25 10.00 5.69 -2.79
N TYR A 26 10.63 6.80 -3.17
CA TYR A 26 11.66 6.83 -4.19
C TYR A 26 13.04 7.14 -3.59
N ASN A 27 14.06 6.52 -4.17
CA ASN A 27 15.44 6.96 -4.01
C ASN A 27 15.77 8.10 -4.99
N ASP A 28 17.01 8.57 -4.96
CA ASP A 28 17.55 9.63 -5.84
C ASP A 28 17.56 9.26 -7.32
N LYS A 29 17.56 7.96 -7.64
CA LYS A 29 17.47 7.42 -9.01
C LYS A 29 16.03 7.26 -9.50
N LYS A 30 15.03 7.66 -8.69
CA LYS A 30 13.59 7.46 -8.95
C LYS A 30 13.17 5.99 -9.03
N GLU A 31 13.90 5.12 -8.38
CA GLU A 31 13.53 3.74 -8.16
C GLU A 31 12.63 3.65 -6.92
N ALA A 32 11.60 2.82 -6.98
CA ALA A 32 10.64 2.67 -5.90
C ALA A 32 11.06 1.59 -4.91
N LEU A 33 10.90 1.86 -3.62
CA LEU A 33 11.09 0.89 -2.56
C LEU A 33 10.02 -0.20 -2.62
N VAL A 34 10.45 -1.45 -2.66
CA VAL A 34 9.57 -2.62 -2.54
C VAL A 34 10.09 -3.54 -1.44
N LEU A 35 9.16 -4.19 -0.76
CA LEU A 35 9.40 -5.11 0.35
C LEU A 35 9.00 -6.52 -0.04
N LYS A 36 9.74 -7.49 0.49
CA LYS A 36 9.42 -8.91 0.42
C LYS A 36 8.84 -9.36 1.75
N ALA A 37 7.52 -9.42 1.83
CA ALA A 37 6.87 -9.99 3.00
C ALA A 37 7.02 -11.52 3.01
N ASN A 38 7.22 -12.12 4.19
CA ASN A 38 7.45 -13.56 4.35
C ASN A 38 6.24 -14.43 3.95
N TYR A 39 5.04 -13.83 3.94
CA TYR A 39 3.77 -14.48 3.59
C TYR A 39 3.28 -14.19 2.17
N LYS A 40 4.04 -13.39 1.36
CA LYS A 40 3.69 -13.08 -0.03
C LYS A 40 4.71 -13.66 -1.01
N PRO A 41 4.30 -14.27 -2.10
CA PRO A 41 5.23 -14.79 -3.11
C PRO A 41 5.87 -13.70 -3.97
N TYR A 42 5.46 -12.44 -3.85
CA TYR A 42 5.85 -11.31 -4.69
C TYR A 42 6.31 -10.10 -3.86
N TRP A 43 7.03 -9.21 -4.52
CA TRP A 43 7.43 -7.90 -3.98
C TRP A 43 6.27 -6.92 -4.01
N SER A 44 6.07 -6.14 -2.97
CA SER A 44 4.99 -5.16 -2.85
C SER A 44 5.50 -3.84 -2.28
N PHE A 45 4.75 -2.76 -2.49
CA PHE A 45 5.01 -1.51 -1.78
C PHE A 45 4.76 -1.70 -0.28
N PRO A 46 5.46 -0.92 0.57
CA PRO A 46 5.15 -0.83 2.00
C PRO A 46 3.68 -0.50 2.21
N GLY A 47 3.05 -1.16 3.17
CA GLY A 47 1.66 -0.92 3.51
C GLY A 47 0.91 -2.12 4.08
N GLY A 48 -0.22 -1.85 4.70
CA GLY A 48 -1.05 -2.85 5.36
C GLY A 48 -2.47 -2.39 5.61
N TRP A 49 -3.17 -3.08 6.50
CA TRP A 49 -4.56 -2.82 6.77
C TRP A 49 -4.78 -1.50 7.53
N ILE A 50 -5.86 -0.80 7.17
CA ILE A 50 -6.31 0.37 7.90
C ILE A 50 -7.02 -0.11 9.16
N GLU A 51 -6.54 0.32 10.31
CA GLU A 51 -7.15 0.01 11.61
C GLU A 51 -8.33 0.93 11.91
N ASP A 52 -9.14 0.53 12.89
CA ASP A 52 -10.24 1.34 13.37
C ASP A 52 -9.76 2.74 13.80
N ASN A 53 -10.53 3.75 13.41
CA ASN A 53 -10.22 5.16 13.66
C ASN A 53 -8.96 5.72 12.96
N GLN A 54 -8.39 5.02 11.99
CA GLN A 54 -7.32 5.53 11.15
C GLN A 54 -7.85 6.03 9.81
N THR A 55 -7.25 7.11 9.31
CA THR A 55 -7.37 7.49 7.91
C THR A 55 -6.41 6.66 7.05
N PRO A 56 -6.64 6.52 5.73
CA PRO A 56 -5.70 5.85 4.83
C PRO A 56 -4.27 6.42 4.88
N ILE A 57 -4.12 7.74 5.03
CA ILE A 57 -2.81 8.39 5.17
C ILE A 57 -2.12 7.97 6.47
N GLN A 58 -2.84 7.96 7.59
CA GLN A 58 -2.29 7.52 8.87
C GLN A 58 -1.83 6.07 8.83
N ALA A 59 -2.61 5.19 8.20
CA ALA A 59 -2.23 3.80 8.03
C ALA A 59 -0.97 3.66 7.16
N ALA A 60 -0.88 4.35 6.02
CA ALA A 60 0.29 4.31 5.15
C ALA A 60 1.58 4.76 5.87
N VAL A 61 1.50 5.83 6.68
CA VAL A 61 2.63 6.33 7.47
C VAL A 61 3.04 5.33 8.55
N ARG A 62 2.07 4.76 9.27
CA ARG A 62 2.33 3.77 10.33
C ARG A 62 2.99 2.52 9.75
N GLU A 63 2.40 1.93 8.73
CA GLU A 63 2.93 0.72 8.09
C GLU A 63 4.35 0.91 7.56
N LEU A 64 4.62 2.01 6.86
CA LEU A 64 5.98 2.32 6.41
C LEU A 64 6.98 2.35 7.57
N SER A 65 6.59 3.02 8.67
CA SER A 65 7.44 3.12 9.86
C SER A 65 7.66 1.76 10.54
N GLU A 66 6.61 0.94 10.66
CA GLU A 66 6.69 -0.39 11.27
C GLU A 66 7.54 -1.35 10.43
N GLU A 67 7.30 -1.39 9.12
CA GLU A 67 7.98 -2.30 8.21
C GLU A 67 9.44 -1.93 7.93
N THR A 68 9.79 -0.63 7.98
CA THR A 68 11.12 -0.15 7.50
C THR A 68 11.85 0.80 8.43
N GLY A 69 11.19 1.34 9.45
CA GLY A 69 11.73 2.42 10.29
C GLY A 69 11.77 3.79 9.62
N ILE A 70 11.33 3.93 8.37
CA ILE A 70 11.31 5.21 7.65
C ILE A 70 10.18 6.09 8.19
N LEU A 71 10.53 7.33 8.56
CA LEU A 71 9.59 8.35 8.99
C LEU A 71 9.36 9.37 7.88
N ILE A 72 8.11 9.67 7.57
CA ILE A 72 7.71 10.62 6.54
C ILE A 72 6.75 11.67 7.08
N ILE A 73 6.65 12.79 6.36
CA ILE A 73 5.72 13.88 6.66
C ILE A 73 4.40 13.61 5.94
N PRO A 74 3.29 13.34 6.66
CA PRO A 74 2.01 12.95 6.04
C PRO A 74 1.50 13.96 5.00
N GLN A 75 1.74 15.26 5.20
CA GLN A 75 1.32 16.33 4.29
C GLN A 75 2.01 16.28 2.92
N ARG A 76 3.08 15.50 2.78
CA ARG A 76 3.79 15.27 1.52
C ARG A 76 3.34 14.02 0.79
N LEU A 77 2.36 13.31 1.31
CA LEU A 77 1.71 12.20 0.61
C LEU A 77 0.72 12.75 -0.42
N LYS A 78 0.84 12.27 -1.65
CA LYS A 78 -0.08 12.53 -2.75
C LYS A 78 -0.82 11.25 -3.10
N PHE A 79 -2.12 11.34 -3.29
CA PHE A 79 -2.91 10.22 -3.75
C PHE A 79 -2.50 9.79 -5.16
N LEU A 80 -2.32 8.48 -5.37
CA LEU A 80 -2.09 7.89 -6.69
C LEU A 80 -3.28 7.04 -7.14
N TYR A 81 -3.57 5.98 -6.41
CA TYR A 81 -4.52 4.96 -6.83
C TYR A 81 -5.48 4.57 -5.72
N ILE A 82 -6.70 4.23 -6.12
CA ILE A 82 -7.57 3.37 -5.35
C ILE A 82 -7.83 2.10 -6.17
N ILE A 83 -7.61 0.95 -5.56
CA ILE A 83 -7.75 -0.34 -6.21
C ILE A 83 -8.86 -1.11 -5.53
N ASN A 84 -9.90 -1.45 -6.28
CA ASN A 84 -10.92 -2.37 -5.86
C ASN A 84 -10.42 -3.80 -6.13
N ARG A 85 -10.06 -4.51 -5.08
CA ARG A 85 -9.59 -5.90 -5.17
C ARG A 85 -10.76 -6.84 -4.93
N VAL A 86 -11.01 -7.68 -5.90
CA VAL A 86 -12.10 -8.67 -5.85
C VAL A 86 -11.49 -10.05 -5.84
N SER A 87 -11.81 -10.84 -4.83
CA SER A 87 -11.49 -12.27 -4.79
C SER A 87 -12.76 -13.07 -4.51
N ASN A 88 -12.66 -14.38 -4.58
CA ASN A 88 -13.74 -15.29 -4.20
C ASN A 88 -14.04 -15.31 -2.70
N ILE A 89 -13.15 -14.73 -1.87
CA ILE A 89 -13.29 -14.70 -0.41
C ILE A 89 -13.81 -13.34 0.06
N MET A 90 -13.24 -12.24 -0.49
CA MET A 90 -13.61 -10.89 -0.05
C MET A 90 -13.39 -9.85 -1.14
N GLN A 91 -14.05 -8.72 -0.97
CA GLN A 91 -13.79 -7.50 -1.70
C GLN A 91 -13.16 -6.48 -0.75
N SER A 92 -12.08 -5.83 -1.19
CA SER A 92 -11.34 -4.84 -0.40
C SER A 92 -10.91 -3.66 -1.24
N TYR A 93 -10.64 -2.54 -0.59
CA TYR A 93 -10.06 -1.37 -1.23
C TYR A 93 -8.61 -1.18 -0.78
N GLN A 94 -7.75 -0.77 -1.72
CA GLN A 94 -6.38 -0.41 -1.41
C GLN A 94 -6.10 1.02 -1.87
N PHE A 95 -5.71 1.87 -0.93
CA PHE A 95 -5.31 3.26 -1.19
C PHE A 95 -3.79 3.31 -1.35
N ILE A 96 -3.32 3.90 -2.44
CA ILE A 96 -1.88 4.06 -2.70
C ILE A 96 -1.54 5.53 -2.80
N PHE A 97 -0.54 5.92 -2.04
CA PHE A 97 0.02 7.27 -2.02
C PHE A 97 1.44 7.28 -2.54
N GLU A 98 1.87 8.43 -3.02
CA GLU A 98 3.26 8.71 -3.39
C GLU A 98 3.82 9.75 -2.44
N TYR A 99 5.01 9.51 -1.92
CA TYR A 99 5.70 10.49 -1.11
C TYR A 99 6.50 11.46 -1.99
N SER A 100 6.17 12.75 -1.92
CA SER A 100 6.82 13.82 -2.68
C SER A 100 8.01 14.46 -1.96
N GLY A 101 8.33 13.99 -0.75
CA GLY A 101 9.50 14.43 0.00
C GLY A 101 10.78 13.72 -0.43
N MET A 102 11.90 14.23 0.03
CA MET A 102 13.20 13.54 -0.08
C MET A 102 13.43 12.72 1.18
N ILE A 103 14.05 11.56 1.00
CA ILE A 103 14.60 10.74 2.08
C ILE A 103 16.11 10.73 1.87
N ASP A 104 16.82 11.35 2.81
CA ASP A 104 18.25 11.63 2.66
C ASP A 104 19.11 10.38 2.93
N ASP A 105 18.59 9.43 3.70
CA ASP A 105 19.35 8.25 4.10
C ASP A 105 18.48 7.00 4.19
N PHE A 106 18.77 6.05 3.33
CA PHE A 106 18.18 4.70 3.34
C PHE A 106 19.07 3.65 4.04
N THR A 107 20.24 4.03 4.53
CA THR A 107 21.14 3.10 5.22
C THR A 107 20.62 2.70 6.59
N SER A 108 19.69 3.45 7.14
CA SER A 108 19.04 3.23 8.44
C SER A 108 17.78 2.37 8.36
N ILE A 109 17.43 1.80 7.21
CA ILE A 109 16.28 0.90 7.09
C ILE A 109 16.43 -0.26 8.07
N LYS A 110 15.42 -0.43 8.93
CA LYS A 110 15.28 -1.53 9.87
C LYS A 110 14.00 -2.28 9.56
N LEU A 111 14.17 -3.44 8.95
CA LEU A 111 13.04 -4.31 8.63
C LEU A 111 12.41 -4.88 9.90
N GLN A 112 11.09 -5.04 9.88
CA GLN A 112 10.33 -5.77 10.88
C GLN A 112 10.50 -7.28 10.60
N PRO A 113 11.31 -8.00 11.37
CA PRO A 113 11.74 -9.35 11.00
C PRO A 113 10.63 -10.40 11.09
N GLU A 114 9.55 -10.10 11.80
CA GLU A 114 8.37 -10.98 11.90
C GLU A 114 7.56 -11.03 10.61
N GLU A 115 7.65 -9.99 9.75
CA GLU A 115 6.82 -9.84 8.58
C GLU A 115 7.60 -9.62 7.28
N ILE A 116 8.77 -8.97 7.34
CA ILE A 116 9.52 -8.54 6.17
C ILE A 116 10.88 -9.21 6.11
N ASP A 117 11.10 -10.01 5.06
CA ASP A 117 12.34 -10.73 4.83
C ASP A 117 13.42 -9.87 4.17
N ASP A 118 13.02 -8.96 3.25
CA ASP A 118 13.99 -8.22 2.44
C ASP A 118 13.37 -6.94 1.85
N TYR A 119 14.22 -6.04 1.38
CA TYR A 119 13.82 -4.85 0.63
C TYR A 119 14.76 -4.57 -0.53
N LYS A 120 14.28 -3.89 -1.55
CA LYS A 120 15.09 -3.35 -2.64
C LYS A 120 14.43 -2.14 -3.27
N PHE A 121 15.21 -1.41 -4.07
CA PHE A 121 14.70 -0.38 -4.96
C PHE A 121 14.62 -0.94 -6.38
N VAL A 122 13.51 -0.63 -7.07
CA VAL A 122 13.24 -1.13 -8.42
C VAL A 122 12.86 0.00 -9.37
N SER A 123 13.37 -0.07 -10.58
CA SER A 123 12.91 0.78 -11.67
C SER A 123 11.61 0.23 -12.29
N ARG A 124 10.86 1.09 -12.98
CA ARG A 124 9.68 0.64 -13.74
C ARG A 124 10.05 -0.42 -14.78
N GLU A 125 11.18 -0.25 -15.43
CA GLU A 125 11.70 -1.17 -16.46
C GLU A 125 11.97 -2.57 -15.87
N GLU A 126 12.65 -2.64 -14.72
CA GLU A 126 12.89 -3.92 -14.02
C GLU A 126 11.58 -4.65 -13.71
N VAL A 127 10.57 -3.93 -13.23
CA VAL A 127 9.26 -4.51 -12.92
C VAL A 127 8.58 -5.03 -14.19
N LEU A 128 8.62 -4.27 -15.30
CA LEU A 128 7.98 -4.65 -16.56
C LEU A 128 8.61 -5.90 -17.19
N ILE A 129 9.91 -6.10 -17.01
CA ILE A 129 10.61 -7.31 -17.49
C ILE A 129 10.23 -8.54 -16.65
N ASN A 130 9.92 -8.35 -15.36
CA ASN A 130 9.71 -9.45 -14.42
C ASN A 130 8.35 -9.35 -13.69
N LEU A 131 7.27 -9.05 -14.40
CA LEU A 131 5.94 -8.76 -13.85
C LEU A 131 5.49 -9.76 -12.77
N ASN A 132 5.70 -11.04 -12.99
CA ASN A 132 5.25 -12.10 -12.07
C ASN A 132 5.91 -12.06 -10.68
N ASN A 133 7.03 -11.36 -10.54
CA ASN A 133 7.71 -11.20 -9.27
C ASN A 133 7.12 -10.06 -8.42
N TYR A 134 6.16 -9.31 -8.95
CA TYR A 134 5.64 -8.10 -8.31
C TYR A 134 4.12 -8.15 -8.16
N GLY A 135 3.63 -7.65 -7.03
CA GLY A 135 2.20 -7.51 -6.78
C GLY A 135 1.52 -6.53 -7.75
N GLY A 136 0.21 -6.72 -7.95
CA GLY A 136 -0.54 -5.99 -8.97
C GLY A 136 -0.43 -4.47 -8.90
N VAL A 137 -0.33 -3.90 -7.70
CA VAL A 137 -0.14 -2.45 -7.51
C VAL A 137 1.20 -1.97 -8.06
N VAL A 138 2.26 -2.72 -7.82
CA VAL A 138 3.60 -2.42 -8.36
C VAL A 138 3.60 -2.50 -9.87
N GLN A 139 2.86 -3.47 -10.43
CA GLN A 139 2.70 -3.61 -11.89
C GLN A 139 1.94 -2.41 -12.49
N ILE A 140 0.85 -1.93 -11.85
CA ILE A 140 0.10 -0.74 -12.27
C ILE A 140 1.04 0.48 -12.28
N TRP A 141 1.79 0.69 -11.21
CA TRP A 141 2.78 1.76 -11.11
C TRP A 141 3.84 1.67 -12.21
N ALA A 142 4.37 0.49 -12.48
CA ALA A 142 5.42 0.29 -13.49
C ALA A 142 4.94 0.60 -14.92
N LYS A 143 3.67 0.31 -15.23
CA LYS A 143 3.05 0.66 -16.51
C LYS A 143 2.89 2.16 -16.75
N GLY A 144 3.15 2.99 -15.73
CA GLY A 144 3.02 4.44 -15.84
C GLY A 144 1.58 4.92 -15.89
N GLU A 145 0.64 4.14 -15.36
CA GLU A 145 -0.76 4.51 -15.29
C GLU A 145 -0.93 5.83 -14.53
N ASN A 146 -1.86 6.64 -15.00
CA ASN A 146 -2.19 7.91 -14.37
C ASN A 146 -2.92 7.67 -13.04
N ILE A 147 -2.98 8.73 -12.22
CA ILE A 147 -3.80 8.76 -11.00
C ILE A 147 -5.21 8.26 -11.31
N GLY A 148 -5.72 7.31 -10.52
CA GLY A 148 -7.07 6.86 -10.76
C GLY A 148 -7.52 5.64 -9.98
N TYR A 149 -8.62 5.09 -10.48
CA TYR A 149 -9.29 3.91 -9.99
C TYR A 149 -8.97 2.70 -10.87
N PHE A 150 -8.67 1.58 -10.21
CA PHE A 150 -8.39 0.31 -10.88
C PHE A 150 -9.19 -0.83 -10.24
N GLU A 151 -9.50 -1.81 -11.04
CA GLU A 151 -10.08 -3.08 -10.58
C GLU A 151 -9.07 -4.20 -10.77
N GLN A 152 -8.95 -5.06 -9.76
CA GLN A 152 -8.05 -6.20 -9.78
C GLN A 152 -8.77 -7.44 -9.27
N THR A 153 -8.86 -8.46 -10.11
CA THR A 153 -9.27 -9.81 -9.66
C THR A 153 -8.05 -10.52 -9.10
N VAL A 154 -8.19 -11.07 -7.90
CA VAL A 154 -7.15 -11.83 -7.20
C VAL A 154 -7.65 -13.24 -6.99
N GLU A 155 -6.91 -14.23 -7.50
CA GLU A 155 -7.11 -15.62 -7.15
C GLU A 155 -6.46 -15.89 -5.80
N CYS A 156 -7.19 -16.51 -4.89
CA CYS A 156 -6.72 -16.89 -3.57
C CYS A 156 -6.33 -18.35 -3.53
#